data_e1f2cf291a0b1768a24543953f31123b
#
_entry.id   e1f2cf291a0b1768a24543953f31123b
#
_cell.length_a   1.000
_cell.length_b   1.000
_cell.length_c   1.000
_cell.angle_alpha   90.00
_cell.angle_beta   90.00
_cell.angle_gamma   90.00
#
_symmetry.space_group_name_H-M   'P 1'
#
loop_
_entity.id
_entity.type
_entity.pdbx_description
1 polymer ?
#
loop_
_entity_poly.entity_id
_entity_poly.type
_entity_poly.pdbx_seq_one_letter_code
_entity_poly.pdbx_strand_id
1 'polypeptide(L)'
;LYVSAMSVKNKGGSDGDSSNARMSVRTGRECFKSLTTAEAVTLVSLPEKVRVSLPAGNKVTADMVQTDDAFWHIFRFRFLSGKAFTKADSDAGVPCAVLSAAVARRLFGTTDVAGKTVQLNYVEYRISGVVADVSVLATSAYAQVWIPYTSTDIARLAWWEETVGQMRAVILARSAADFPAIREEAEQLRRKYNDSLRDSEVFYRGQPDEQFANLYRKWSETPDTKAIILRYMLVIAILLLVPAINLSSMTLSRMRRRMAEIG
;
A
#
# COMPACT_ATOMS: atom_id res chain seq x y z
N LEU A 1 -3.86 -5.32 -7.51
CA LEU A 1 -2.44 -5.57 -7.74
C LEU A 1 -1.60 -4.43 -7.15
N TYR A 2 -0.32 -4.68 -6.87
CA TYR A 2 0.57 -3.74 -6.16
C TYR A 2 1.91 -3.62 -6.88
N VAL A 3 2.43 -2.39 -6.95
CA VAL A 3 3.80 -2.09 -7.37
C VAL A 3 4.48 -1.30 -6.26
N SER A 4 5.19 -2.01 -5.40
CA SER A 4 5.75 -1.46 -4.16
C SER A 4 7.17 -0.93 -4.31
N ALA A 5 7.90 -1.44 -5.29
CA ALA A 5 9.27 -1.07 -5.59
C ALA A 5 9.56 -1.28 -7.07
N MET A 6 10.62 -0.68 -7.54
CA MET A 6 11.19 -0.89 -8.86
C MET A 6 12.70 -0.94 -8.75
N SER A 7 13.38 -1.33 -9.81
CA SER A 7 14.83 -1.17 -9.94
C SER A 7 15.13 -0.17 -11.03
N VAL A 8 16.17 0.61 -10.85
CA VAL A 8 16.68 1.56 -11.83
C VAL A 8 18.16 1.28 -12.06
N LYS A 9 18.59 1.32 -13.30
CA LYS A 9 20.02 1.26 -13.68
C LYS A 9 20.31 2.26 -14.79
N ASN A 10 21.59 2.53 -15.03
CA ASN A 10 22.00 3.27 -16.22
C ASN A 10 21.85 2.41 -17.48
N LYS A 11 21.47 3.00 -18.61
CA LYS A 11 21.40 2.31 -19.89
C LYS A 11 22.75 1.68 -20.26
N GLY A 12 22.70 0.41 -20.66
CA GLY A 12 23.93 -0.36 -20.96
C GLY A 12 24.70 -0.86 -19.73
N GLY A 13 24.28 -0.53 -18.51
CA GLY A 13 24.84 -1.07 -17.28
C GLY A 13 24.44 -2.53 -17.05
N SER A 14 25.22 -3.24 -16.23
CA SER A 14 24.90 -4.62 -15.83
C SER A 14 23.68 -4.64 -14.89
N ASP A 15 22.99 -5.80 -14.80
CA ASP A 15 21.87 -5.93 -13.84
C ASP A 15 22.33 -5.86 -12.38
N GLY A 16 23.61 -6.14 -12.12
CA GLY A 16 24.24 -5.98 -10.80
C GLY A 16 24.37 -4.52 -10.34
N ASP A 17 24.39 -3.57 -11.28
CA ASP A 17 24.49 -2.14 -10.99
C ASP A 17 23.13 -1.47 -10.74
N SER A 18 22.06 -2.24 -10.67
CA SER A 18 20.72 -1.70 -10.44
C SER A 18 20.50 -1.33 -8.98
N SER A 19 19.94 -0.13 -8.76
CA SER A 19 19.48 0.31 -7.44
C SER A 19 17.98 0.05 -7.27
N ASN A 20 17.61 -0.46 -6.10
CA ASN A 20 16.20 -0.61 -5.74
C ASN A 20 15.64 0.70 -5.22
N ALA A 21 14.49 1.09 -5.73
CA ALA A 21 13.87 2.37 -5.44
C ALA A 21 12.35 2.28 -5.46
N ARG A 22 11.70 3.35 -5.03
CA ARG A 22 10.29 3.60 -5.32
C ARG A 22 10.15 4.53 -6.50
N MET A 23 8.98 4.49 -7.12
CA MET A 23 8.72 5.32 -8.29
C MET A 23 8.47 6.77 -7.91
N SER A 24 8.79 7.68 -8.81
CA SER A 24 8.34 9.05 -8.77
C SER A 24 6.85 9.15 -9.13
N VAL A 25 6.26 10.35 -8.94
CA VAL A 25 4.92 10.65 -9.45
C VAL A 25 4.89 10.53 -10.97
N ARG A 26 5.95 10.96 -11.67
CA ARG A 26 6.07 10.87 -13.13
C ARG A 26 6.04 9.42 -13.59
N THR A 27 6.92 8.57 -13.06
CA THR A 27 6.92 7.13 -13.38
C THR A 27 5.57 6.48 -13.09
N GLY A 28 4.97 6.80 -11.95
CA GLY A 28 3.65 6.29 -11.59
C GLY A 28 2.55 6.70 -12.57
N ARG A 29 2.57 7.93 -13.05
CA ARG A 29 1.61 8.42 -14.05
C ARG A 29 1.82 7.78 -15.41
N GLU A 30 3.03 7.81 -15.93
CA GLU A 30 3.36 7.30 -17.27
C GLU A 30 3.15 5.78 -17.38
N CYS A 31 3.53 5.02 -16.35
CA CYS A 31 3.53 3.57 -16.42
C CYS A 31 2.28 2.90 -15.85
N PHE A 32 1.57 3.55 -14.92
CA PHE A 32 0.46 2.88 -14.23
C PHE A 32 -0.86 3.62 -14.30
N LYS A 33 -0.88 4.95 -14.15
CA LYS A 33 -2.14 5.72 -14.32
C LYS A 33 -2.66 5.71 -15.75
N SER A 34 -1.81 5.36 -16.71
CA SER A 34 -2.15 5.21 -18.14
C SER A 34 -2.72 3.84 -18.52
N LEU A 35 -2.80 2.89 -17.56
CA LEU A 35 -3.38 1.57 -17.78
C LEU A 35 -4.86 1.67 -18.16
N THR A 36 -5.23 1.04 -19.27
CA THR A 36 -6.61 0.98 -19.79
C THR A 36 -7.32 -0.32 -19.39
N THR A 37 -6.56 -1.39 -19.15
CA THR A 37 -7.06 -2.69 -18.70
C THR A 37 -7.48 -2.72 -17.25
N ALA A 38 -6.98 -1.80 -16.42
CA ALA A 38 -7.32 -1.68 -15.01
C ALA A 38 -8.66 -0.94 -14.81
N GLU A 39 -9.40 -1.26 -13.76
CA GLU A 39 -10.60 -0.52 -13.35
C GLU A 39 -10.22 0.85 -12.75
N ALA A 40 -9.22 0.86 -11.88
CA ALA A 40 -8.67 2.08 -11.29
C ALA A 40 -7.22 1.88 -10.87
N VAL A 41 -6.46 2.97 -10.86
CA VAL A 41 -5.09 3.01 -10.35
C VAL A 41 -4.91 4.21 -9.44
N THR A 42 -4.34 3.99 -8.27
CA THR A 42 -3.94 5.06 -7.34
C THR A 42 -2.44 5.02 -7.07
N LEU A 43 -1.87 6.20 -6.89
CA LEU A 43 -0.52 6.36 -6.39
C LEU A 43 -0.59 6.70 -4.90
N VAL A 44 0.24 6.05 -4.10
CA VAL A 44 0.25 6.22 -2.65
C VAL A 44 1.69 6.40 -2.18
N SER A 45 1.95 7.44 -1.39
CA SER A 45 3.27 7.64 -0.78
C SER A 45 3.53 6.62 0.33
N LEU A 46 4.76 6.63 0.83
CA LEU A 46 5.03 6.02 2.13
C LEU A 46 4.32 6.79 3.23
N PRO A 47 3.92 6.10 4.31
CA PRO A 47 3.50 6.77 5.52
C PRO A 47 4.66 7.59 6.10
N GLU A 48 4.38 8.83 6.44
CA GLU A 48 5.31 9.71 7.15
C GLU A 48 4.65 10.27 8.41
N LYS A 49 5.43 10.61 9.42
CA LYS A 49 4.93 11.25 10.63
C LYS A 49 4.70 12.73 10.38
N VAL A 50 3.47 13.18 10.60
CA VAL A 50 3.09 14.58 10.48
C VAL A 50 2.58 15.09 11.82
N ARG A 51 2.92 16.33 12.14
CA ARG A 51 2.30 17.06 13.24
C ARG A 51 0.98 17.67 12.77
N VAL A 52 -0.11 17.20 13.35
CA VAL A 52 -1.45 17.76 13.13
C VAL A 52 -1.80 18.65 14.30
N SER A 53 -2.14 19.91 14.06
CA SER A 53 -2.44 20.88 15.12
C SER A 53 -3.57 21.83 14.73
N LEU A 54 -4.21 22.37 15.75
CA LEU A 54 -5.08 23.54 15.61
C LEU A 54 -4.25 24.83 15.75
N PRO A 55 -4.64 25.95 15.15
CA PRO A 55 -3.91 27.22 15.23
C PRO A 55 -3.59 27.65 16.66
N ALA A 56 -4.51 27.44 17.60
CA ALA A 56 -4.34 27.75 19.01
C ALA A 56 -4.90 26.60 19.86
N GLY A 57 -4.23 25.44 19.87
CA GLY A 57 -4.83 24.33 20.61
C GLY A 57 -4.06 23.02 20.56
N ASN A 58 -4.82 21.95 20.59
CA ASN A 58 -4.33 20.58 20.63
C ASN A 58 -3.44 20.24 19.43
N LYS A 59 -2.47 19.38 19.67
CA LYS A 59 -1.59 18.82 18.66
C LYS A 59 -1.47 17.32 18.82
N VAL A 60 -1.35 16.60 17.73
CA VAL A 60 -1.10 15.16 17.70
C VAL A 60 -0.10 14.84 16.60
N THR A 61 0.70 13.79 16.80
CA THR A 61 1.50 13.21 15.73
C THR A 61 0.68 12.06 15.10
N ALA A 62 0.60 12.05 13.80
CA ALA A 62 -0.19 11.09 13.03
C ALA A 62 0.62 10.53 11.86
N ASP A 63 0.24 9.33 11.39
CA ASP A 63 0.74 8.77 10.14
C ASP A 63 -0.03 9.38 8.98
N MET A 64 0.68 10.04 8.07
CA MET A 64 0.10 10.66 6.88
C MET A 64 0.56 9.92 5.63
N VAL A 65 -0.35 9.75 4.67
CA VAL A 65 -0.03 9.35 3.30
C VAL A 65 -0.56 10.39 2.32
N GLN A 66 0.15 10.50 1.22
CA GLN A 66 -0.23 11.33 0.10
C GLN A 66 -0.74 10.42 -1.02
N THR A 67 -1.90 10.75 -1.59
CA THR A 67 -2.57 9.90 -2.59
C THR A 67 -3.41 10.72 -3.56
N ASP A 68 -4.27 10.08 -4.33
CA ASP A 68 -5.21 10.72 -5.26
C ASP A 68 -6.65 10.26 -5.01
N ASP A 69 -7.59 10.78 -5.80
CA ASP A 69 -9.02 10.49 -5.70
C ASP A 69 -9.36 9.01 -5.92
N ALA A 70 -8.61 8.31 -6.80
CA ALA A 70 -8.83 6.90 -7.09
C ALA A 70 -8.60 6.00 -5.86
N PHE A 71 -7.82 6.45 -4.88
CA PHE A 71 -7.61 5.76 -3.61
C PHE A 71 -8.92 5.41 -2.89
N TRP A 72 -9.86 6.35 -2.89
CA TRP A 72 -11.15 6.19 -2.22
C TRP A 72 -12.10 5.22 -2.93
N HIS A 73 -11.92 5.05 -4.23
CA HIS A 73 -12.63 4.05 -5.01
C HIS A 73 -12.07 2.64 -4.76
N ILE A 74 -10.74 2.51 -4.71
CA ILE A 74 -10.05 1.24 -4.50
C ILE A 74 -10.25 0.74 -3.06
N PHE A 75 -10.05 1.62 -2.07
CA PHE A 75 -10.20 1.32 -0.66
C PHE A 75 -11.48 1.96 -0.13
N ARG A 76 -12.55 1.21 -0.05
CA ARG A 76 -13.89 1.68 0.35
C ARG A 76 -13.96 2.01 1.83
N PHE A 77 -13.63 3.24 2.19
CA PHE A 77 -13.71 3.74 3.57
C PHE A 77 -15.13 4.07 4.00
N ARG A 78 -15.41 3.89 5.29
CA ARG A 78 -16.64 4.38 5.91
C ARG A 78 -16.43 5.81 6.40
N PHE A 79 -17.02 6.78 5.72
CA PHE A 79 -17.05 8.16 6.15
C PHE A 79 -18.01 8.35 7.31
N LEU A 80 -17.58 9.09 8.33
CA LEU A 80 -18.38 9.47 9.52
C LEU A 80 -18.85 10.91 9.41
N SER A 81 -18.12 11.77 8.71
CA SER A 81 -18.47 13.16 8.43
C SER A 81 -17.83 13.57 7.10
N GLY A 82 -18.49 14.43 6.34
CA GLY A 82 -17.97 14.91 5.06
C GLY A 82 -17.82 13.81 4.00
N LYS A 83 -16.83 14.00 3.11
CA LYS A 83 -16.55 13.08 1.99
C LYS A 83 -15.07 13.09 1.61
N ALA A 84 -14.66 12.16 0.76
CA ALA A 84 -13.34 12.13 0.13
C ALA A 84 -13.09 13.44 -0.67
N PHE A 85 -11.83 13.80 -0.83
CA PHE A 85 -11.49 14.79 -1.85
C PHE A 85 -11.72 14.22 -3.25
N THR A 86 -12.12 15.10 -4.15
CA THR A 86 -12.53 14.74 -5.52
C THR A 86 -11.33 14.74 -6.47
N LYS A 87 -11.55 14.22 -7.69
CA LYS A 87 -10.58 14.34 -8.78
C LYS A 87 -10.21 15.79 -9.05
N ALA A 88 -11.19 16.70 -9.02
CA ALA A 88 -10.94 18.13 -9.21
C ALA A 88 -10.05 18.72 -8.10
N ASP A 89 -10.28 18.35 -6.84
CA ASP A 89 -9.44 18.77 -5.72
C ASP A 89 -8.00 18.22 -5.88
N SER A 90 -7.88 16.95 -6.28
CA SER A 90 -6.60 16.30 -6.54
C SER A 90 -5.85 16.96 -7.70
N ASP A 91 -6.50 17.18 -8.84
CA ASP A 91 -5.86 17.74 -10.02
C ASP A 91 -5.44 19.21 -9.80
N ALA A 92 -6.23 19.97 -9.06
CA ALA A 92 -5.95 21.36 -8.71
C ALA A 92 -4.95 21.53 -7.55
N GLY A 93 -4.54 20.44 -6.89
CA GLY A 93 -3.63 20.51 -5.73
C GLY A 93 -4.24 21.26 -4.55
N VAL A 94 -5.57 21.16 -4.35
CA VAL A 94 -6.25 21.84 -3.25
C VAL A 94 -5.74 21.30 -1.92
N PRO A 95 -5.29 22.15 -0.97
CA PRO A 95 -4.86 21.71 0.36
C PRO A 95 -6.07 21.24 1.19
N CYS A 96 -6.47 19.98 1.00
CA CYS A 96 -7.53 19.33 1.72
C CYS A 96 -7.04 18.01 2.33
N ALA A 97 -7.66 17.61 3.44
CA ALA A 97 -7.28 16.42 4.18
C ALA A 97 -8.49 15.60 4.59
N VAL A 98 -8.35 14.28 4.58
CA VAL A 98 -9.24 13.36 5.27
C VAL A 98 -8.54 12.90 6.54
N LEU A 99 -9.26 12.92 7.66
CA LEU A 99 -8.73 12.50 8.96
C LEU A 99 -9.34 11.17 9.40
N SER A 100 -8.60 10.40 10.17
CA SER A 100 -9.16 9.28 10.93
C SER A 100 -10.01 9.78 12.10
N ALA A 101 -10.96 8.98 12.55
CA ALA A 101 -11.81 9.30 13.70
C ALA A 101 -10.98 9.56 14.97
N ALA A 102 -9.92 8.82 15.18
CA ALA A 102 -9.02 8.98 16.32
C ALA A 102 -8.34 10.37 16.33
N VAL A 103 -7.83 10.82 15.18
CA VAL A 103 -7.22 12.15 15.05
C VAL A 103 -8.25 13.25 15.25
N ALA A 104 -9.42 13.14 14.62
CA ALA A 104 -10.50 14.11 14.76
C ALA A 104 -10.94 14.26 16.22
N ARG A 105 -11.17 13.16 16.94
CA ARG A 105 -11.55 13.19 18.38
C ARG A 105 -10.46 13.79 19.26
N ARG A 106 -9.18 13.47 19.01
CA ARG A 106 -8.06 14.02 19.82
C ARG A 106 -7.91 15.53 19.67
N LEU A 107 -8.18 16.06 18.47
CA LEU A 107 -8.02 17.49 18.17
C LEU A 107 -9.26 18.31 18.55
N PHE A 108 -10.43 17.81 18.20
CA PHE A 108 -11.70 18.55 18.26
C PHE A 108 -12.70 18.02 19.29
N GLY A 109 -12.45 16.85 19.89
CA GLY A 109 -13.42 16.18 20.77
C GLY A 109 -14.57 15.50 20.04
N THR A 110 -14.67 15.62 18.71
CA THR A 110 -15.77 15.10 17.89
C THR A 110 -15.25 14.61 16.53
N THR A 111 -16.06 13.83 15.83
CA THR A 111 -15.79 13.42 14.43
C THR A 111 -16.50 14.30 13.40
N ASP A 112 -17.42 15.19 13.84
CA ASP A 112 -18.13 16.12 12.95
C ASP A 112 -17.30 17.41 12.77
N VAL A 113 -16.31 17.32 11.90
CA VAL A 113 -15.32 18.40 11.68
C VAL A 113 -15.09 18.70 10.19
N ALA A 114 -15.86 18.12 9.29
CA ALA A 114 -15.78 18.44 7.86
C ALA A 114 -15.99 19.95 7.63
N GLY A 115 -15.17 20.53 6.77
CA GLY A 115 -15.16 21.97 6.48
C GLY A 115 -14.28 22.80 7.41
N LYS A 116 -13.88 22.29 8.60
CA LYS A 116 -12.91 22.97 9.49
C LYS A 116 -11.51 22.87 8.93
N THR A 117 -10.56 23.62 9.52
CA THR A 117 -9.16 23.65 9.14
C THR A 117 -8.28 23.00 10.21
N VAL A 118 -7.18 22.40 9.77
CA VAL A 118 -6.07 21.90 10.58
C VAL A 118 -4.75 22.33 9.96
N GLN A 119 -3.70 22.37 10.76
CA GLN A 119 -2.34 22.55 10.26
C GLN A 119 -1.62 21.19 10.22
N LEU A 120 -1.08 20.84 9.05
CA LEU A 120 -0.17 19.73 8.85
C LEU A 120 1.24 20.29 8.68
N ASN A 121 2.12 20.05 9.67
CA ASN A 121 3.45 20.67 9.71
C ASN A 121 3.42 22.18 9.43
N TYR A 122 2.48 22.90 10.08
CA TYR A 122 2.27 24.35 9.96
C TYR A 122 1.64 24.84 8.63
N VAL A 123 1.32 23.95 7.70
CA VAL A 123 0.57 24.28 6.47
C VAL A 123 -0.92 24.02 6.72
N GLU A 124 -1.76 24.95 6.34
CA GLU A 124 -3.21 24.85 6.55
C GLU A 124 -3.87 23.96 5.52
N TYR A 125 -4.70 23.03 6.00
CA TYR A 125 -5.50 22.12 5.20
C TYR A 125 -6.96 22.17 5.65
N ARG A 126 -7.90 22.20 4.70
CA ARG A 126 -9.33 22.07 4.96
C ARG A 126 -9.68 20.58 5.11
N ILE A 127 -10.37 20.24 6.17
CA ILE A 127 -10.88 18.86 6.37
C ILE A 127 -12.02 18.60 5.38
N SER A 128 -11.83 17.71 4.41
CA SER A 128 -12.88 17.28 3.47
C SER A 128 -13.78 16.22 4.09
N GLY A 129 -13.23 15.35 4.93
CA GLY A 129 -13.99 14.31 5.59
C GLY A 129 -13.26 13.64 6.74
N VAL A 130 -14.01 12.84 7.48
CA VAL A 130 -13.50 11.99 8.56
C VAL A 130 -13.96 10.56 8.30
N VAL A 131 -13.00 9.63 8.34
CA VAL A 131 -13.26 8.19 8.16
C VAL A 131 -13.14 7.42 9.47
N ALA A 132 -13.80 6.28 9.56
CA ALA A 132 -13.57 5.33 10.64
C ALA A 132 -12.11 4.92 10.70
N ASP A 133 -11.61 4.61 11.90
CA ASP A 133 -10.23 4.19 12.09
C ASP A 133 -9.93 2.91 11.29
N VAL A 134 -8.76 2.87 10.67
CA VAL A 134 -8.29 1.77 9.84
C VAL A 134 -7.28 0.94 10.63
N SER A 135 -7.35 -0.38 10.50
CA SER A 135 -6.38 -1.27 11.12
C SER A 135 -4.98 -1.07 10.54
N VAL A 136 -3.97 -1.04 11.40
CA VAL A 136 -2.55 -1.03 11.01
C VAL A 136 -2.14 -2.23 10.15
N LEU A 137 -2.91 -3.32 10.20
CA LEU A 137 -2.69 -4.51 9.37
C LEU A 137 -3.08 -4.27 7.90
N ALA A 138 -3.89 -3.27 7.61
CA ALA A 138 -4.23 -2.87 6.25
C ALA A 138 -3.14 -1.96 5.65
N THR A 139 -1.92 -2.45 5.59
CA THR A 139 -0.69 -1.68 5.31
C THR A 139 -0.73 -0.80 4.06
N SER A 140 -1.51 -1.17 3.05
CA SER A 140 -1.66 -0.39 1.81
C SER A 140 -2.68 0.74 1.91
N ALA A 141 -3.63 0.63 2.86
CA ALA A 141 -4.71 1.59 3.07
C ALA A 141 -4.51 2.43 4.34
N TYR A 142 -3.67 1.92 5.28
CA TYR A 142 -3.50 2.51 6.59
C TYR A 142 -2.82 3.87 6.53
N ALA A 143 -3.47 4.84 7.11
CA ALA A 143 -2.94 6.11 7.59
C ALA A 143 -3.91 6.67 8.63
N GLN A 144 -3.58 7.81 9.18
CA GLN A 144 -4.43 8.60 10.07
C GLN A 144 -4.81 9.95 9.44
N VAL A 145 -4.05 10.36 8.42
CA VAL A 145 -4.28 11.54 7.61
C VAL A 145 -4.01 11.19 6.14
N TRP A 146 -4.88 11.60 5.24
CA TRP A 146 -4.72 11.44 3.80
C TRP A 146 -4.86 12.78 3.12
N ILE A 147 -3.93 13.13 2.23
CA ILE A 147 -3.94 14.38 1.45
C ILE A 147 -3.66 14.09 -0.03
N PRO A 148 -4.07 14.96 -0.95
CA PRO A 148 -3.65 14.85 -2.34
C PRO A 148 -2.14 15.04 -2.47
N TYR A 149 -1.46 14.16 -3.20
CA TYR A 149 -0.01 14.30 -3.44
C TYR A 149 0.33 15.55 -4.27
N THR A 150 -0.64 16.07 -4.99
CA THR A 150 -0.51 17.32 -5.76
C THR A 150 -0.55 18.58 -4.89
N SER A 151 -1.01 18.47 -3.64
CA SER A 151 -1.01 19.58 -2.67
C SER A 151 0.35 19.80 -2.00
N THR A 152 1.36 19.03 -2.36
CA THR A 152 2.71 19.09 -1.80
C THR A 152 3.76 19.07 -2.90
N ASP A 153 5.02 19.24 -2.52
CA ASP A 153 6.17 19.19 -3.43
C ASP A 153 6.70 17.76 -3.67
N ILE A 154 5.97 16.70 -3.30
CA ILE A 154 6.46 15.32 -3.42
C ILE A 154 6.89 14.96 -4.84
N ALA A 155 6.26 15.52 -5.86
CA ALA A 155 6.64 15.33 -7.26
C ALA A 155 8.02 15.92 -7.58
N ARG A 156 8.43 16.98 -6.87
CA ARG A 156 9.74 17.66 -7.03
C ARG A 156 10.86 16.93 -6.29
N LEU A 157 10.52 16.01 -5.38
CA LEU A 157 11.49 15.18 -4.66
C LEU A 157 11.99 14.00 -5.51
N ALA A 158 11.67 13.98 -6.80
CA ALA A 158 12.15 12.97 -7.73
C ALA A 158 13.61 13.21 -8.11
N TRP A 159 14.37 12.12 -8.23
CA TRP A 159 15.75 12.14 -8.67
C TRP A 159 16.00 11.04 -9.70
N TRP A 160 17.26 10.90 -10.15
CA TRP A 160 17.68 9.96 -11.19
C TRP A 160 16.75 10.04 -12.41
N GLU A 161 16.89 11.15 -13.15
CA GLU A 161 16.09 11.45 -14.34
C GLU A 161 14.57 11.47 -14.05
N GLU A 162 14.20 11.91 -12.85
CA GLU A 162 12.81 11.93 -12.37
C GLU A 162 12.11 10.56 -12.34
N THR A 163 12.86 9.45 -12.37
CA THR A 163 12.29 8.11 -12.30
C THR A 163 12.02 7.67 -10.87
N VAL A 164 12.93 8.01 -9.96
CA VAL A 164 12.90 7.61 -8.55
C VAL A 164 12.19 8.66 -7.70
N GLY A 165 11.42 8.20 -6.73
CA GLY A 165 10.69 9.06 -5.80
C GLY A 165 10.20 8.27 -4.59
N GLN A 166 8.98 8.57 -4.11
CA GLN A 166 8.45 7.99 -2.88
C GLN A 166 7.09 7.32 -3.07
N MET A 167 6.66 7.11 -4.32
CA MET A 167 5.35 6.55 -4.62
C MET A 167 5.39 5.04 -4.84
N ARG A 168 4.25 4.43 -4.61
CA ARG A 168 3.89 3.06 -5.00
C ARG A 168 2.57 3.11 -5.74
N ALA A 169 2.29 2.14 -6.61
CA ALA A 169 1.02 2.04 -7.29
C ALA A 169 0.17 0.90 -6.72
N VAL A 170 -1.13 1.16 -6.60
CA VAL A 170 -2.14 0.15 -6.29
C VAL A 170 -3.14 0.14 -7.44
N ILE A 171 -3.37 -1.05 -7.99
CA ILE A 171 -4.15 -1.26 -9.20
C ILE A 171 -5.35 -2.13 -8.85
N LEU A 172 -6.54 -1.63 -9.10
CA LEU A 172 -7.78 -2.38 -9.02
C LEU A 172 -8.08 -3.00 -10.38
N ALA A 173 -8.18 -4.31 -10.43
CA ALA A 173 -8.68 -5.05 -11.58
C ALA A 173 -10.16 -5.35 -11.40
N ARG A 174 -10.92 -5.46 -12.48
CA ARG A 174 -12.33 -5.87 -12.42
C ARG A 174 -12.47 -7.31 -11.94
N SER A 175 -11.52 -8.16 -12.37
CA SER A 175 -11.45 -9.57 -11.97
C SER A 175 -10.01 -10.07 -11.94
N ALA A 176 -9.79 -11.25 -11.34
CA ALA A 176 -8.48 -11.91 -11.37
C ALA A 176 -8.07 -12.35 -12.79
N ALA A 177 -9.03 -12.55 -13.69
CA ALA A 177 -8.76 -12.91 -15.09
C ALA A 177 -8.04 -11.79 -15.87
N ASP A 178 -8.15 -10.54 -15.40
CA ASP A 178 -7.53 -9.36 -16.03
C ASP A 178 -6.05 -9.19 -15.63
N PHE A 179 -5.56 -9.91 -14.62
CA PHE A 179 -4.19 -9.75 -14.12
C PHE A 179 -3.10 -9.94 -15.20
N PRO A 180 -3.18 -10.95 -16.09
CA PRO A 180 -2.20 -11.10 -17.16
C PRO A 180 -2.19 -9.90 -18.11
N ALA A 181 -3.38 -9.44 -18.53
CA ALA A 181 -3.51 -8.29 -19.44
C ALA A 181 -2.96 -6.99 -18.80
N ILE A 182 -3.23 -6.76 -17.52
CA ILE A 182 -2.69 -5.61 -16.77
C ILE A 182 -1.17 -5.67 -16.71
N ARG A 183 -0.58 -6.84 -16.44
CA ARG A 183 0.88 -7.03 -16.40
C ARG A 183 1.53 -6.80 -17.77
N GLU A 184 0.90 -7.29 -18.82
CA GLU A 184 1.37 -7.11 -20.20
C GLU A 184 1.34 -5.63 -20.60
N GLU A 185 0.23 -4.94 -20.36
CA GLU A 185 0.11 -3.49 -20.64
C GLU A 185 1.10 -2.68 -19.82
N ALA A 186 1.28 -2.99 -18.54
CA ALA A 186 2.27 -2.31 -17.68
C ALA A 186 3.70 -2.50 -18.20
N GLU A 187 4.02 -3.68 -18.74
CA GLU A 187 5.32 -3.95 -19.35
C GLU A 187 5.51 -3.19 -20.66
N GLN A 188 4.46 -3.07 -21.49
CA GLN A 188 4.49 -2.27 -22.71
C GLN A 188 4.69 -0.76 -22.39
N LEU A 189 3.96 -0.24 -21.41
CA LEU A 189 4.13 1.15 -20.95
C LEU A 189 5.53 1.39 -20.37
N ARG A 190 6.09 0.42 -19.62
CA ARG A 190 7.47 0.50 -19.13
C ARG A 190 8.48 0.62 -20.26
N ARG A 191 8.36 -0.21 -21.30
CA ARG A 191 9.26 -0.15 -22.48
C ARG A 191 9.18 1.22 -23.12
N LYS A 192 7.98 1.70 -23.40
CA LYS A 192 7.76 3.02 -23.98
C LYS A 192 8.33 4.15 -23.10
N TYR A 193 8.18 4.01 -21.77
CA TYR A 193 8.74 4.96 -20.83
C TYR A 193 10.27 4.94 -20.85
N ASN A 194 10.89 3.75 -20.86
CA ASN A 194 12.34 3.60 -20.97
C ASN A 194 12.90 4.19 -22.27
N ASP A 195 12.15 4.08 -23.38
CA ASP A 195 12.55 4.71 -24.65
C ASP A 195 12.60 6.24 -24.55
N SER A 196 11.80 6.83 -23.69
CA SER A 196 11.75 8.28 -23.45
C SER A 196 12.84 8.79 -22.50
N LEU A 197 13.46 7.91 -21.71
CA LEU A 197 14.55 8.24 -20.80
C LEU A 197 15.88 8.33 -21.55
N ARG A 198 16.83 9.17 -21.09
CA ARG A 198 18.14 9.35 -21.73
C ARG A 198 19.13 8.30 -21.25
N ASP A 199 19.39 8.29 -19.95
CA ASP A 199 20.52 7.57 -19.36
C ASP A 199 20.09 6.45 -18.42
N SER A 200 18.78 6.34 -18.11
CA SER A 200 18.29 5.36 -17.14
C SER A 200 17.27 4.38 -17.74
N GLU A 201 17.17 3.23 -17.11
CA GLU A 201 16.16 2.20 -17.37
C GLU A 201 15.49 1.76 -16.08
N VAL A 202 14.16 1.59 -16.14
CA VAL A 202 13.31 1.15 -15.02
C VAL A 202 12.85 -0.28 -15.23
N PHE A 203 12.84 -1.08 -14.15
CA PHE A 203 12.41 -2.48 -14.14
C PHE A 203 11.47 -2.73 -12.98
N TYR A 204 10.39 -3.50 -13.21
CA TYR A 204 9.40 -3.82 -12.16
C TYR A 204 9.66 -5.15 -11.46
N ARG A 205 10.63 -5.95 -11.91
CA ARG A 205 11.00 -7.23 -11.30
C ARG A 205 9.78 -8.17 -11.12
N GLY A 206 9.00 -8.35 -12.19
CA GLY A 206 7.82 -9.22 -12.20
C GLY A 206 6.55 -8.65 -11.56
N GLN A 207 6.57 -7.38 -11.10
CA GLN A 207 5.35 -6.68 -10.66
C GLN A 207 4.52 -6.23 -11.88
N PRO A 208 3.22 -5.98 -11.71
CA PRO A 208 2.42 -5.87 -10.47
C PRO A 208 2.15 -7.20 -9.76
N ASP A 209 2.30 -7.21 -8.44
CA ASP A 209 2.06 -8.36 -7.58
C ASP A 209 0.62 -8.47 -7.12
N GLU A 210 0.18 -9.68 -6.87
CA GLU A 210 -1.00 -9.95 -6.05
C GLU A 210 -0.73 -9.63 -4.58
N GLN A 211 -1.78 -9.42 -3.80
CA GLN A 211 -1.67 -9.01 -2.40
C GLN A 211 -0.76 -9.93 -1.57
N PHE A 212 -0.90 -11.26 -1.74
CA PHE A 212 -0.08 -12.22 -1.02
C PHE A 212 1.40 -12.12 -1.41
N ALA A 213 1.71 -12.03 -2.69
CA ALA A 213 3.07 -11.86 -3.18
C ALA A 213 3.69 -10.54 -2.69
N ASN A 214 2.91 -9.44 -2.73
CA ASN A 214 3.34 -8.13 -2.27
C ASN A 214 3.73 -8.11 -0.77
N LEU A 215 3.06 -8.89 0.09
CA LEU A 215 3.41 -8.99 1.52
C LEU A 215 4.80 -9.60 1.74
N TYR A 216 5.26 -10.47 0.85
CA TYR A 216 6.55 -11.16 0.95
C TYR A 216 7.63 -10.58 0.03
N ARG A 217 7.29 -9.55 -0.75
CA ARG A 217 8.28 -8.91 -1.62
C ARG A 217 9.33 -8.16 -0.80
N LYS A 218 10.57 -8.50 -1.07
CA LYS A 218 11.75 -7.79 -0.56
C LYS A 218 12.39 -7.03 -1.72
N TRP A 219 12.14 -5.74 -1.79
CA TRP A 219 12.70 -4.86 -2.83
C TRP A 219 12.65 -5.46 -4.24
N SER A 220 13.79 -5.92 -4.75
CA SER A 220 13.95 -6.44 -6.11
C SER A 220 13.63 -7.93 -6.27
N GLU A 221 13.52 -8.68 -5.18
CA GLU A 221 13.30 -10.12 -5.28
C GLU A 221 11.84 -10.43 -5.61
N THR A 222 11.62 -11.23 -6.67
CA THR A 222 10.32 -11.81 -6.96
C THR A 222 10.02 -12.89 -5.92
N PRO A 223 8.97 -12.77 -5.11
CA PRO A 223 8.68 -13.76 -4.07
C PRO A 223 8.27 -15.10 -4.68
N ASP A 224 8.92 -16.17 -4.27
CA ASP A 224 8.47 -17.54 -4.58
C ASP A 224 7.28 -17.89 -3.68
N THR A 225 6.08 -17.52 -4.12
CA THR A 225 4.84 -17.73 -3.39
C THR A 225 4.54 -19.21 -3.17
N LYS A 226 4.99 -20.13 -4.07
CA LYS A 226 4.79 -21.56 -3.92
C LYS A 226 5.64 -22.11 -2.76
N ALA A 227 6.91 -21.74 -2.71
CA ALA A 227 7.80 -22.13 -1.60
C ALA A 227 7.31 -21.57 -0.26
N ILE A 228 6.80 -20.34 -0.25
CA ILE A 228 6.24 -19.71 0.95
C ILE A 228 5.02 -20.50 1.45
N ILE A 229 4.05 -20.78 0.57
CA ILE A 229 2.85 -21.56 0.92
C ILE A 229 3.22 -22.95 1.42
N LEU A 230 4.13 -23.66 0.72
CA LEU A 230 4.59 -24.99 1.14
C LEU A 230 5.19 -24.97 2.53
N ARG A 231 5.99 -23.95 2.86
CA ARG A 231 6.61 -23.78 4.19
C ARG A 231 5.56 -23.59 5.27
N TYR A 232 4.52 -22.77 5.03
CA TYR A 232 3.42 -22.61 5.98
C TYR A 232 2.58 -23.89 6.14
N MET A 233 2.30 -24.58 5.04
CA MET A 233 1.60 -25.88 5.09
C MET A 233 2.36 -26.90 5.92
N LEU A 234 3.68 -26.95 5.79
CA LEU A 234 4.53 -27.83 6.60
C LEU A 234 4.45 -27.48 8.10
N VAL A 235 4.53 -26.20 8.45
CA VAL A 235 4.41 -25.75 9.85
C VAL A 235 3.04 -26.13 10.41
N ILE A 236 1.96 -25.89 9.67
CA ILE A 236 0.60 -26.26 10.09
C ILE A 236 0.49 -27.79 10.29
N ALA A 237 1.04 -28.59 9.35
CA ALA A 237 1.02 -30.03 9.46
C ALA A 237 1.73 -30.52 10.72
N ILE A 238 2.89 -29.96 11.08
CA ILE A 238 3.62 -30.29 12.32
C ILE A 238 2.79 -29.89 13.54
N LEU A 239 2.21 -28.69 13.56
CA LEU A 239 1.37 -28.20 14.65
C LEU A 239 0.12 -29.07 14.89
N LEU A 240 -0.42 -29.69 13.86
CA LEU A 240 -1.56 -30.62 13.98
C LEU A 240 -1.13 -32.04 14.34
N LEU A 241 0.04 -32.48 13.85
CA LEU A 241 0.53 -33.83 14.06
C LEU A 241 0.93 -34.10 15.52
N VAL A 242 1.59 -33.16 16.18
CA VAL A 242 2.05 -33.30 17.56
C VAL A 242 0.90 -33.56 18.55
N PRO A 243 -0.19 -32.76 18.57
CA PRO A 243 -1.35 -33.05 19.40
C PRO A 243 -2.03 -34.39 19.03
N ALA A 244 -2.11 -34.74 17.75
CA ALA A 244 -2.71 -35.99 17.30
C ALA A 244 -1.95 -37.22 17.81
N ILE A 245 -0.61 -37.18 17.75
CA ILE A 245 0.24 -38.25 18.30
C ILE A 245 0.06 -38.35 19.83
N ASN A 246 0.03 -37.22 20.53
CA ASN A 246 -0.17 -37.18 21.98
C ASN A 246 -1.53 -37.78 22.39
N LEU A 247 -2.61 -37.41 21.69
CA LEU A 247 -3.94 -37.98 21.92
C LEU A 247 -3.98 -39.47 21.63
N SER A 248 -3.36 -39.95 20.55
CA SER A 248 -3.27 -41.36 20.20
C SER A 248 -2.52 -42.14 21.27
N SER A 249 -1.40 -41.63 21.76
CA SER A 249 -0.59 -42.25 22.82
C SER A 249 -1.36 -42.35 24.14
N MET A 250 -2.10 -41.31 24.52
CA MET A 250 -2.94 -41.32 25.73
C MET A 250 -4.10 -42.31 25.61
N THR A 251 -4.73 -42.39 24.44
CA THR A 251 -5.83 -43.32 24.19
C THR A 251 -5.35 -44.80 24.26
N LEU A 252 -4.24 -45.09 23.60
CA LEU A 252 -3.60 -46.41 23.66
C LEU A 252 -3.20 -46.81 25.09
N SER A 253 -2.65 -45.89 25.86
CA SER A 253 -2.29 -46.09 27.26
C SER A 253 -3.50 -46.42 28.12
N ARG A 254 -4.62 -45.71 27.93
CA ARG A 254 -5.89 -45.97 28.63
C ARG A 254 -6.51 -47.31 28.25
N MET A 255 -6.49 -47.67 26.96
CA MET A 255 -6.98 -48.97 26.49
C MET A 255 -6.14 -50.15 27.10
N ARG A 256 -4.83 -50.03 27.11
CA ARG A 256 -3.95 -51.07 27.73
C ARG A 256 -4.21 -51.27 29.21
N ARG A 257 -4.46 -50.17 29.96
CA ARG A 257 -4.81 -50.28 31.39
C ARG A 257 -6.16 -50.97 31.58
N ARG A 258 -7.17 -50.65 30.79
CA ARG A 258 -8.50 -51.31 30.86
C ARG A 258 -8.44 -52.80 30.47
N MET A 259 -7.62 -53.20 29.52
CA MET A 259 -7.43 -54.62 29.18
C MET A 259 -6.71 -55.39 30.29
N ALA A 260 -5.81 -54.75 31.03
CA ALA A 260 -5.16 -55.38 32.19
C ALA A 260 -6.07 -55.49 33.42
N GLU A 261 -7.16 -54.75 33.51
CA GLU A 261 -8.16 -54.82 34.59
C GLU A 261 -9.26 -55.90 34.32
N ILE A 262 -9.40 -56.35 33.08
CA ILE A 262 -10.44 -57.32 32.67
C ILE A 262 -9.90 -58.74 32.49
N GLY A 263 -8.57 -58.95 32.43
CA GLY A 263 -7.89 -60.25 32.37
C GLY A 263 -7.27 -60.62 33.70
#